data_1d295717303cd3eaa66aa86470dfc76f
#
_entry.id   1d295717303cd3eaa66aa86470dfc76f
#
_cell.length_a   1.000
_cell.length_b   1.000
_cell.length_c   1.000
_cell.angle_alpha   90.00
_cell.angle_beta   90.00
_cell.angle_gamma   90.00
#
_symmetry.space_group_name_H-M   'P 1'
#
loop_
_entity.id
_entity.type
_entity.pdbx_description
1 polymer ?
#
loop_
_entity_poly.entity_id
_entity_poly.type
_entity_poly.pdbx_seq_one_letter_code
_entity_poly.pdbx_strand_id
1 'polypeptide(L)'
;MEQNEIYFDRKIYNTMLKWKSERSGDTALLIQGARRIGKSTIAQEFARKEYKSYILIDFSKVSKEVSGLFNDISDLNYLFLRLQFIYQVQLYERESVIIFDEVQLQPYARQAIKHLVKDHRYDYIETGSLISVRSRSRDILVPSEETKVDMYPMDYEEFKWALGDTTTIPLLRTAFEKKMPLGDVVHRKLMRDFRLYMLVGGMPQAVYAYITTNNFMAVDQAKRDIIALYEEDFGKIDDSGRAKALYDAIPAQLSRNAMRYQVGKAIEEERVSRIMNVVKEMEDSMTVNVAYHSDDPNTGLALTKNEDYFKMYTSDTGLFVTLAFKDNKITENIIYDKLLNDKLSTNLGYVYENVIAQVLRATGKNLFYHTIPYAEGKKYYEIDFVIPDRHKISPIEVKSSGYKAHKSLDQFCAKYSDRIMNRYLIYTKDYKRENGIEYVPVYMTMFL
;
A
#
# COMPACT_ATOMS: atom_id res chain seq x y z
N MET A 1 4.51 10.43 33.08
CA MET A 1 4.34 9.02 32.70
C MET A 1 4.53 8.98 31.20
N GLU A 2 5.69 8.51 30.73
CA GLU A 2 5.89 8.18 29.33
C GLU A 2 4.88 7.11 29.00
N GLN A 3 3.92 7.44 28.17
CA GLN A 3 3.08 6.42 27.54
C GLN A 3 4.07 5.57 26.73
N ASN A 4 4.23 4.29 27.09
CA ASN A 4 4.94 3.34 26.24
C ASN A 4 4.23 3.31 24.89
N GLU A 5 4.66 4.15 23.97
CA GLU A 5 4.21 4.08 22.59
C GLU A 5 4.66 2.72 22.04
N ILE A 6 3.69 1.88 21.69
CA ILE A 6 3.99 0.60 21.03
C ILE A 6 4.56 0.94 19.66
N TYR A 7 5.83 0.62 19.47
CA TYR A 7 6.49 0.70 18.18
C TYR A 7 6.31 -0.61 17.42
N PHE A 8 5.97 -0.52 16.15
CA PHE A 8 5.84 -1.67 15.26
C PHE A 8 7.05 -1.81 14.35
N ASP A 9 7.64 -2.99 14.33
CA ASP A 9 8.69 -3.32 13.37
C ASP A 9 8.13 -3.29 11.93
N ARG A 10 8.88 -2.68 11.02
CA ARG A 10 8.49 -2.49 9.63
C ARG A 10 9.61 -2.95 8.69
N LYS A 11 9.25 -3.63 7.61
CA LYS A 11 10.19 -4.12 6.59
C LYS A 11 11.02 -3.01 5.95
N ILE A 12 10.44 -1.82 5.81
CA ILE A 12 11.12 -0.65 5.27
C ILE A 12 12.39 -0.30 6.06
N TYR A 13 12.48 -0.66 7.35
CA TYR A 13 13.66 -0.41 8.17
C TYR A 13 14.93 -1.03 7.54
N ASN A 14 14.84 -2.23 7.00
CA ASN A 14 15.95 -2.87 6.29
C ASN A 14 16.35 -2.12 5.00
N THR A 15 15.38 -1.55 4.30
CA THR A 15 15.63 -0.71 3.13
C THR A 15 16.34 0.60 3.53
N MET A 16 15.96 1.18 4.67
CA MET A 16 16.62 2.36 5.25
C MET A 16 18.06 2.06 5.67
N LEU A 17 18.33 0.89 6.29
CA LEU A 17 19.68 0.43 6.60
C LEU A 17 20.54 0.27 5.34
N LYS A 18 19.96 -0.31 4.30
CA LYS A 18 20.65 -0.44 3.02
C LYS A 18 20.97 0.93 2.41
N TRP A 19 20.01 1.85 2.38
CA TRP A 19 20.27 3.21 1.94
C TRP A 19 21.40 3.88 2.76
N LYS A 20 21.35 3.77 4.10
CA LYS A 20 22.38 4.33 4.97
C LYS A 20 23.77 3.78 4.65
N SER A 21 23.88 2.48 4.38
CA SER A 21 25.18 1.84 4.08
C SER A 21 25.71 2.12 2.67
N GLU A 22 24.83 2.31 1.68
CA GLU A 22 25.20 2.37 0.26
C GLU A 22 25.11 3.78 -0.34
N ARG A 23 24.23 4.65 0.17
CA ARG A 23 23.82 5.91 -0.45
C ARG A 23 23.82 7.12 0.48
N SER A 24 24.15 6.94 1.77
CA SER A 24 24.19 8.05 2.73
C SER A 24 25.26 9.07 2.33
N GLY A 25 24.91 10.35 2.35
CA GLY A 25 25.74 11.43 1.85
C GLY A 25 25.67 11.68 0.35
N ASP A 26 25.23 10.71 -0.47
CA ASP A 26 25.03 10.89 -1.91
C ASP A 26 23.60 11.29 -2.24
N THR A 27 22.64 10.83 -1.44
CA THR A 27 21.21 11.14 -1.61
C THR A 27 20.50 11.29 -0.27
N ALA A 28 19.46 12.12 -0.22
CA ALA A 28 18.45 12.08 0.83
C ALA A 28 17.54 10.87 0.65
N LEU A 29 16.94 10.37 1.72
CA LEU A 29 15.94 9.31 1.68
C LEU A 29 14.54 9.91 1.76
N LEU A 30 13.73 9.80 0.69
CA LEU A 30 12.34 10.20 0.68
C LEU A 30 11.42 9.00 0.91
N ILE A 31 10.77 8.94 2.08
CA ILE A 31 9.76 7.92 2.41
C ILE A 31 8.40 8.39 1.93
N GLN A 32 7.88 7.75 0.89
CA GLN A 32 6.59 8.05 0.28
C GLN A 32 5.52 7.05 0.74
N GLY A 33 4.27 7.47 0.77
CA GLY A 33 3.16 6.56 1.07
C GLY A 33 1.93 7.29 1.60
N ALA A 34 0.83 6.56 1.73
CA ALA A 34 -0.44 7.10 2.20
C ALA A 34 -0.32 7.75 3.59
N ARG A 35 -1.26 8.59 3.93
CA ARG A 35 -1.33 9.20 5.26
C ARG A 35 -1.60 8.13 6.33
N ARG A 36 -1.06 8.30 7.54
CA ARG A 36 -1.28 7.41 8.71
C ARG A 36 -0.67 6.00 8.62
N ILE A 37 0.26 5.73 7.72
CA ILE A 37 0.95 4.43 7.64
C ILE A 37 2.22 4.34 8.51
N GLY A 38 2.60 5.43 9.23
CA GLY A 38 3.71 5.44 10.18
C GLY A 38 5.04 5.96 9.63
N LYS A 39 5.05 6.78 8.56
CA LYS A 39 6.28 7.33 7.95
C LYS A 39 7.14 8.12 8.95
N SER A 40 6.53 9.09 9.64
CA SER A 40 7.23 9.93 10.63
C SER A 40 7.76 9.11 11.79
N THR A 41 6.99 8.11 12.25
CA THR A 41 7.37 7.22 13.35
C THR A 41 8.59 6.37 12.98
N ILE A 42 8.61 5.76 11.79
CA ILE A 42 9.74 4.94 11.35
C ILE A 42 10.99 5.78 11.12
N ALA A 43 10.86 7.00 10.57
CA ALA A 43 11.96 7.92 10.34
C ALA A 43 12.63 8.34 11.69
N GLN A 44 11.82 8.68 12.69
CA GLN A 44 12.31 9.02 14.02
C GLN A 44 12.98 7.83 14.73
N GLU A 45 12.34 6.66 14.67
CA GLU A 45 12.89 5.44 15.29
C GLU A 45 14.21 5.03 14.64
N PHE A 46 14.32 5.15 13.33
CA PHE A 46 15.55 4.91 12.60
C PHE A 46 16.63 5.92 12.99
N ALA A 47 16.30 7.20 13.06
CA ALA A 47 17.24 8.23 13.49
C ALA A 47 17.74 7.99 14.91
N ARG A 48 16.84 7.64 15.83
CA ARG A 48 17.18 7.37 17.24
C ARG A 48 18.11 6.16 17.40
N LYS A 49 17.96 5.13 16.59
CA LYS A 49 18.76 3.89 16.68
C LYS A 49 20.07 3.95 15.91
N GLU A 50 20.08 4.64 14.78
CA GLU A 50 21.16 4.54 13.80
C GLU A 50 22.08 5.75 13.75
N TYR A 51 21.75 6.85 14.45
CA TYR A 51 22.52 8.09 14.47
C TYR A 51 22.82 8.53 15.90
N LYS A 52 23.92 9.27 16.05
CA LYS A 52 24.37 9.83 17.32
C LYS A 52 23.45 10.95 17.80
N SER A 53 22.95 11.75 16.87
CA SER A 53 21.93 12.77 17.12
C SER A 53 21.06 13.00 15.89
N TYR A 54 19.89 13.58 16.10
CA TYR A 54 19.01 13.97 14.99
C TYR A 54 18.20 15.22 15.31
N ILE A 55 17.81 15.94 14.27
CA ILE A 55 16.82 17.01 14.35
C ILE A 55 15.59 16.57 13.56
N LEU A 56 14.39 16.65 14.18
CA LEU A 56 13.12 16.48 13.52
C LEU A 56 12.47 17.83 13.25
N ILE A 57 12.26 18.17 12.00
CA ILE A 57 11.57 19.39 11.55
C ILE A 57 10.22 18.97 11.01
N ASP A 58 9.17 19.06 11.85
CA ASP A 58 7.78 18.80 11.43
C ASP A 58 7.19 20.08 10.83
N PHE A 59 7.17 20.18 9.51
CA PHE A 59 6.68 21.37 8.80
C PHE A 59 5.18 21.67 8.99
N SER A 60 4.45 20.77 9.61
CA SER A 60 3.05 21.04 10.01
C SER A 60 2.94 21.93 11.27
N LYS A 61 4.03 22.04 12.05
CA LYS A 61 4.05 22.72 13.38
C LYS A 61 5.17 23.74 13.55
N VAL A 62 6.07 23.88 12.56
CA VAL A 62 7.20 24.79 12.69
C VAL A 62 6.80 26.24 12.79
N SER A 63 7.59 27.03 13.53
CA SER A 63 7.47 28.48 13.56
C SER A 63 7.82 29.10 12.20
N LYS A 64 7.34 30.34 11.98
CA LYS A 64 7.74 31.11 10.79
C LYS A 64 9.25 31.34 10.71
N GLU A 65 9.94 31.37 11.86
CA GLU A 65 11.38 31.50 11.93
C GLU A 65 12.08 30.28 11.32
N VAL A 66 11.71 29.06 11.73
CA VAL A 66 12.29 27.81 11.19
C VAL A 66 11.97 27.67 9.71
N SER A 67 10.70 27.92 9.34
CA SER A 67 10.27 27.87 7.92
C SER A 67 11.08 28.86 7.07
N GLY A 68 11.33 30.06 7.59
CA GLY A 68 12.08 31.13 6.91
C GLY A 68 13.56 30.81 6.68
N LEU A 69 14.19 29.92 7.48
CA LEU A 69 15.59 29.54 7.31
C LEU A 69 15.87 28.90 5.94
N PHE A 70 14.88 28.26 5.34
CA PHE A 70 15.01 27.58 4.05
C PHE A 70 14.77 28.51 2.85
N ASN A 71 14.37 29.77 3.06
CA ASN A 71 14.17 30.73 1.97
C ASN A 71 15.50 31.27 1.44
N ASP A 72 16.56 31.27 2.26
CA ASP A 72 17.90 31.63 1.89
C ASP A 72 18.91 30.64 2.47
N ILE A 73 19.45 29.79 1.61
CA ILE A 73 20.45 28.75 1.95
C ILE A 73 21.85 29.10 1.46
N SER A 74 22.12 30.38 1.19
CA SER A 74 23.45 30.83 0.72
C SER A 74 24.56 30.56 1.74
N ASP A 75 24.22 30.58 3.04
CA ASP A 75 25.13 30.22 4.15
C ASP A 75 24.60 29.02 4.94
N LEU A 76 25.07 27.83 4.57
CA LEU A 76 24.72 26.57 5.26
C LEU A 76 25.27 26.51 6.70
N ASN A 77 26.40 27.20 7.01
CA ASN A 77 26.91 27.24 8.37
C ASN A 77 25.95 27.96 9.29
N TYR A 78 25.41 29.08 8.83
CA TYR A 78 24.38 29.82 9.54
C TYR A 78 23.10 28.99 9.71
N LEU A 79 22.65 28.34 8.68
CA LEU A 79 21.47 27.44 8.72
C LEU A 79 21.63 26.38 9.81
N PHE A 80 22.71 25.61 9.80
CA PHE A 80 22.91 24.53 10.76
C PHE A 80 23.14 25.04 12.17
N LEU A 81 23.84 26.17 12.33
CA LEU A 81 24.01 26.79 13.64
C LEU A 81 22.64 27.18 14.24
N ARG A 82 21.77 27.80 13.44
CA ARG A 82 20.44 28.20 13.89
C ARG A 82 19.58 26.99 14.25
N LEU A 83 19.58 25.94 13.44
CA LEU A 83 18.84 24.70 13.73
C LEU A 83 19.33 24.07 15.05
N GLN A 84 20.63 23.97 15.29
CA GLN A 84 21.17 23.43 16.54
C GLN A 84 20.73 24.25 17.75
N PHE A 85 20.73 25.58 17.67
CA PHE A 85 20.25 26.44 18.75
C PHE A 85 18.75 26.32 19.01
N ILE A 86 17.95 26.30 17.96
CA ILE A 86 16.48 26.23 18.09
C ILE A 86 16.04 24.87 18.66
N TYR A 87 16.63 23.77 18.15
CA TYR A 87 16.28 22.43 18.60
C TYR A 87 17.08 21.92 19.79
N GLN A 88 18.08 22.69 20.24
CA GLN A 88 19.00 22.33 21.34
C GLN A 88 19.66 20.95 21.13
N VAL A 89 20.07 20.67 19.91
CA VAL A 89 20.70 19.42 19.50
C VAL A 89 22.03 19.73 18.84
N GLN A 90 23.09 19.10 19.30
CA GLN A 90 24.40 19.14 18.64
C GLN A 90 24.41 18.17 17.46
N LEU A 91 24.81 18.65 16.29
CA LEU A 91 25.00 17.84 15.10
C LEU A 91 26.46 17.45 14.92
N TYR A 92 26.71 16.20 14.53
CA TYR A 92 28.05 15.64 14.31
C TYR A 92 28.16 15.24 12.83
N GLU A 93 29.25 15.65 12.19
CA GLU A 93 29.49 15.36 10.77
C GLU A 93 29.46 13.85 10.51
N ARG A 94 28.70 13.42 9.53
CA ARG A 94 28.46 12.02 9.12
C ARG A 94 27.87 11.08 10.19
N GLU A 95 27.53 11.60 11.38
CA GLU A 95 26.93 10.84 12.48
C GLU A 95 25.54 11.35 12.87
N SER A 96 25.06 12.41 12.21
CA SER A 96 23.74 12.99 12.49
C SER A 96 22.84 12.99 11.25
N VAL A 97 21.52 12.97 11.50
CA VAL A 97 20.50 13.05 10.46
C VAL A 97 19.50 14.17 10.74
N ILE A 98 19.05 14.86 9.71
CA ILE A 98 17.96 15.84 9.79
C ILE A 98 16.74 15.25 9.08
N ILE A 99 15.63 15.16 9.81
CA ILE A 99 14.37 14.65 9.30
C ILE A 99 13.48 15.82 8.91
N PHE A 100 13.04 15.86 7.66
CA PHE A 100 12.06 16.78 7.11
C PHE A 100 10.70 16.08 7.04
N ASP A 101 9.88 16.23 8.10
CA ASP A 101 8.57 15.62 8.18
C ASP A 101 7.51 16.52 7.53
N GLU A 102 6.62 15.91 6.72
CA GLU A 102 5.62 16.62 5.91
C GLU A 102 6.27 17.67 4.98
N VAL A 103 7.37 17.29 4.30
CA VAL A 103 8.23 18.19 3.50
C VAL A 103 7.47 18.96 2.40
N GLN A 104 6.33 18.45 1.93
CA GLN A 104 5.47 19.13 0.96
C GLN A 104 4.88 20.46 1.48
N LEU A 105 4.87 20.67 2.80
CA LEU A 105 4.40 21.92 3.39
C LEU A 105 5.44 23.06 3.27
N GLN A 106 6.72 22.69 3.00
CA GLN A 106 7.80 23.66 2.81
C GLN A 106 8.60 23.37 1.54
N PRO A 107 8.12 23.82 0.36
CA PRO A 107 8.76 23.55 -0.92
C PRO A 107 10.24 23.99 -1.01
N TYR A 108 10.61 25.10 -0.37
CA TYR A 108 12.00 25.58 -0.35
C TYR A 108 12.93 24.66 0.43
N ALA A 109 12.45 24.04 1.53
CA ALA A 109 13.23 23.04 2.26
C ALA A 109 13.49 21.82 1.38
N ARG A 110 12.51 21.38 0.62
CA ARG A 110 12.69 20.28 -0.33
C ARG A 110 13.65 20.67 -1.46
N GLN A 111 13.53 21.87 -2.03
CA GLN A 111 14.47 22.36 -3.03
C GLN A 111 15.90 22.45 -2.51
N ALA A 112 16.07 22.76 -1.21
CA ALA A 112 17.36 22.84 -0.55
C ALA A 112 18.11 21.50 -0.49
N ILE A 113 17.42 20.37 -0.54
CA ILE A 113 17.99 19.00 -0.43
C ILE A 113 19.19 18.82 -1.34
N LYS A 114 19.13 19.27 -2.57
CA LYS A 114 20.25 19.21 -3.51
C LYS A 114 21.53 19.83 -2.95
N HIS A 115 21.41 21.00 -2.33
CA HIS A 115 22.55 21.74 -1.77
C HIS A 115 23.00 21.13 -0.44
N LEU A 116 22.04 20.67 0.37
CA LEU A 116 22.29 20.04 1.66
C LEU A 116 23.01 18.69 1.51
N VAL A 117 22.60 17.86 0.56
CA VAL A 117 23.29 16.60 0.23
C VAL A 117 24.70 16.88 -0.31
N LYS A 118 24.85 17.88 -1.21
CA LYS A 118 26.15 18.26 -1.77
C LYS A 118 27.13 18.78 -0.72
N ASP A 119 26.64 19.39 0.37
CA ASP A 119 27.45 19.84 1.50
C ASP A 119 28.07 18.68 2.29
N HIS A 120 27.46 17.49 2.27
CA HIS A 120 27.99 16.23 2.75
C HIS A 120 28.16 16.08 4.27
N ARG A 121 27.81 17.07 5.09
CA ARG A 121 27.98 17.02 6.54
C ARG A 121 27.00 16.10 7.27
N TYR A 122 25.75 16.07 6.83
CA TYR A 122 24.67 15.32 7.49
C TYR A 122 23.88 14.49 6.49
N ASP A 123 23.18 13.49 7.02
CA ASP A 123 22.21 12.73 6.25
C ASP A 123 20.82 13.38 6.36
N TYR A 124 19.96 13.13 5.36
CA TYR A 124 18.62 13.71 5.29
C TYR A 124 17.58 12.62 5.03
N ILE A 125 16.50 12.64 5.82
CA ILE A 125 15.32 11.80 5.62
C ILE A 125 14.13 12.72 5.43
N GLU A 126 13.40 12.52 4.36
CA GLU A 126 12.18 13.25 4.07
C GLU A 126 10.98 12.33 4.20
N THR A 127 9.88 12.83 4.78
CA THR A 127 8.60 12.15 4.72
C THR A 127 7.56 13.06 4.08
N GLY A 128 6.60 12.47 3.38
CA GLY A 128 5.52 13.24 2.79
C GLY A 128 4.44 12.36 2.17
N SER A 129 3.22 12.87 2.09
CA SER A 129 2.16 12.28 1.29
C SER A 129 2.29 12.76 -0.16
N LEU A 130 2.22 11.85 -1.13
CA LEU A 130 2.43 12.18 -2.55
C LEU A 130 1.38 13.15 -3.11
N ILE A 131 0.14 13.14 -2.61
CA ILE A 131 -0.92 14.08 -3.00
C ILE A 131 -0.43 15.53 -2.88
N SER A 132 0.18 15.84 -1.76
CA SER A 132 0.62 17.19 -1.46
C SER A 132 1.97 17.51 -2.11
N VAL A 133 2.82 16.49 -2.34
CA VAL A 133 4.15 16.67 -2.93
C VAL A 133 4.07 17.12 -4.38
N ARG A 134 3.21 16.50 -5.20
CA ARG A 134 3.08 16.85 -6.62
C ARG A 134 2.33 18.17 -6.85
N SER A 135 1.24 18.41 -6.13
CA SER A 135 0.44 19.62 -6.32
C SER A 135 1.18 20.90 -5.94
N ARG A 136 2.05 20.83 -4.91
CA ARG A 136 2.84 21.97 -4.42
C ARG A 136 4.25 22.06 -5.00
N SER A 137 4.71 21.04 -5.73
CA SER A 137 6.02 21.03 -6.38
C SER A 137 6.01 21.56 -7.81
N ARG A 138 4.89 22.07 -8.31
CA ARG A 138 4.81 22.61 -9.69
C ARG A 138 5.75 23.79 -9.94
N ASP A 139 6.07 24.54 -8.88
CA ASP A 139 6.86 25.76 -8.95
C ASP A 139 8.30 25.61 -8.41
N ILE A 140 8.73 24.39 -8.06
CA ILE A 140 10.08 24.12 -7.55
C ILE A 140 10.81 23.07 -8.38
N LEU A 141 12.14 23.18 -8.40
CA LEU A 141 13.00 22.14 -8.97
C LEU A 141 13.01 20.93 -8.03
N VAL A 142 12.45 19.80 -8.47
CA VAL A 142 12.50 18.54 -7.69
C VAL A 142 13.96 18.07 -7.64
N PRO A 143 14.51 17.79 -6.45
CA PRO A 143 15.88 17.31 -6.34
C PRO A 143 16.10 15.99 -7.08
N SER A 144 17.25 15.87 -7.76
CA SER A 144 17.71 14.60 -8.34
C SER A 144 18.44 13.73 -7.31
N GLU A 145 18.83 14.33 -6.19
CA GLU A 145 19.60 13.75 -5.09
C GLU A 145 18.68 13.09 -4.05
N GLU A 146 17.55 12.50 -4.48
CA GLU A 146 16.61 11.75 -3.65
C GLU A 146 16.62 10.25 -4.00
N THR A 147 16.76 9.39 -3.00
CA THR A 147 16.38 7.97 -3.09
C THR A 147 14.96 7.81 -2.57
N LYS A 148 14.02 7.40 -3.44
CA LYS A 148 12.61 7.26 -3.10
C LYS A 148 12.31 5.83 -2.67
N VAL A 149 11.58 5.69 -1.58
CA VAL A 149 11.16 4.40 -1.03
C VAL A 149 9.67 4.46 -0.71
N ASP A 150 8.92 3.52 -1.26
CA ASP A 150 7.49 3.39 -1.01
C ASP A 150 7.24 2.63 0.29
N MET A 151 6.39 3.21 1.14
CA MET A 151 5.89 2.59 2.35
C MET A 151 4.39 2.29 2.19
N TYR A 152 4.01 1.05 2.42
CA TYR A 152 2.63 0.57 2.35
C TYR A 152 2.03 0.39 3.75
N PRO A 153 0.70 0.22 3.90
CA PRO A 153 0.12 -0.33 5.12
C PRO A 153 0.85 -1.62 5.53
N MET A 154 0.83 -1.97 6.80
CA MET A 154 1.47 -3.20 7.30
C MET A 154 0.97 -4.41 6.49
N ASP A 155 1.88 -5.19 5.96
CA ASP A 155 1.53 -6.44 5.33
C ASP A 155 1.23 -7.55 6.37
N TYR A 156 0.88 -8.75 5.90
CA TYR A 156 0.52 -9.84 6.81
C TYR A 156 1.68 -10.26 7.70
N GLU A 157 2.92 -10.20 7.24
CA GLU A 157 4.10 -10.52 8.06
C GLU A 157 4.33 -9.47 9.15
N GLU A 158 4.27 -8.18 8.81
CA GLU A 158 4.39 -7.08 9.77
C GLU A 158 3.24 -7.09 10.79
N PHE A 159 2.04 -7.46 10.36
CA PHE A 159 0.90 -7.68 11.25
C PHE A 159 1.15 -8.83 12.24
N LYS A 160 1.75 -9.95 11.78
CA LYS A 160 2.13 -11.06 12.66
C LYS A 160 3.21 -10.64 13.64
N TRP A 161 4.21 -9.84 13.22
CA TRP A 161 5.22 -9.28 14.13
C TRP A 161 4.58 -8.40 15.21
N ALA A 162 3.62 -7.56 14.85
CA ALA A 162 2.89 -6.71 15.81
C ALA A 162 2.12 -7.54 16.85
N LEU A 163 1.70 -8.76 16.51
CA LEU A 163 1.08 -9.72 17.43
C LEU A 163 2.11 -10.59 18.19
N GLY A 164 3.42 -10.33 18.03
CA GLY A 164 4.49 -11.11 18.67
C GLY A 164 4.85 -12.42 17.97
N ASP A 165 4.34 -12.67 16.76
CA ASP A 165 4.62 -13.88 15.99
C ASP A 165 5.62 -13.62 14.86
N THR A 166 6.87 -13.98 15.08
CA THR A 166 7.97 -13.88 14.11
C THR A 166 8.28 -15.21 13.42
N THR A 167 7.60 -16.30 13.78
CA THR A 167 7.93 -17.67 13.36
C THR A 167 7.04 -18.19 12.24
N THR A 168 5.77 -17.80 12.21
CA THR A 168 4.79 -18.33 11.25
C THR A 168 5.21 -18.06 9.80
N ILE A 169 5.61 -16.85 9.45
CA ILE A 169 5.89 -16.51 8.04
C ILE A 169 7.15 -17.20 7.49
N PRO A 170 8.29 -17.30 8.20
CA PRO A 170 9.42 -18.10 7.74
C PRO A 170 9.06 -19.58 7.49
N LEU A 171 8.23 -20.19 8.34
CA LEU A 171 7.75 -21.55 8.14
C LEU A 171 6.83 -21.68 6.91
N LEU A 172 5.92 -20.71 6.72
CA LEU A 172 5.08 -20.63 5.52
C LEU A 172 5.89 -20.47 4.24
N ARG A 173 6.93 -19.64 4.24
CA ARG A 173 7.85 -19.50 3.12
C ARG A 173 8.50 -20.83 2.77
N THR A 174 9.01 -21.55 3.77
CA THR A 174 9.61 -22.88 3.60
C THR A 174 8.61 -23.87 2.99
N ALA A 175 7.36 -23.89 3.46
CA ALA A 175 6.32 -24.76 2.93
C ALA A 175 5.97 -24.41 1.48
N PHE A 176 5.86 -23.12 1.17
CA PHE A 176 5.60 -22.64 -0.19
C PHE A 176 6.72 -23.01 -1.17
N GLU A 177 7.98 -22.78 -0.80
CA GLU A 177 9.16 -23.13 -1.62
C GLU A 177 9.25 -24.64 -1.88
N LYS A 178 8.92 -25.44 -0.86
CA LYS A 178 8.89 -26.92 -0.97
C LYS A 178 7.60 -27.47 -1.59
N LYS A 179 6.64 -26.59 -1.95
CA LYS A 179 5.36 -26.99 -2.54
C LYS A 179 4.57 -27.98 -1.67
N MET A 180 4.57 -27.77 -0.34
CA MET A 180 4.00 -28.69 0.65
C MET A 180 2.68 -28.18 1.22
N PRO A 181 1.63 -29.03 1.31
CA PRO A 181 0.43 -28.70 2.08
C PRO A 181 0.73 -28.70 3.58
N LEU A 182 -0.04 -27.94 4.36
CA LEU A 182 0.14 -27.77 5.80
C LEU A 182 -0.75 -28.70 6.63
N GLY A 183 -1.76 -29.28 6.02
CA GLY A 183 -2.79 -30.07 6.67
C GLY A 183 -3.91 -29.22 7.32
N ASP A 184 -5.07 -29.84 7.49
CA ASP A 184 -6.32 -29.16 7.84
C ASP A 184 -6.25 -28.32 9.12
N VAL A 185 -5.55 -28.79 10.15
CA VAL A 185 -5.51 -28.10 11.46
C VAL A 185 -4.73 -26.79 11.34
N VAL A 186 -3.53 -26.87 10.77
CA VAL A 186 -2.66 -25.68 10.57
C VAL A 186 -3.30 -24.73 9.59
N HIS A 187 -3.80 -25.23 8.46
CA HIS A 187 -4.50 -24.44 7.46
C HIS A 187 -5.68 -23.65 8.05
N ARG A 188 -6.55 -24.27 8.83
CA ARG A 188 -7.71 -23.59 9.46
C ARG A 188 -7.28 -22.49 10.41
N LYS A 189 -6.22 -22.70 11.20
CA LYS A 189 -5.65 -21.66 12.07
C LYS A 189 -5.17 -20.47 11.26
N LEU A 190 -4.36 -20.72 10.22
CA LEU A 190 -3.79 -19.67 9.37
C LEU A 190 -4.87 -18.90 8.60
N MET A 191 -5.90 -19.57 8.11
CA MET A 191 -7.05 -18.91 7.49
C MET A 191 -7.78 -17.99 8.45
N ARG A 192 -7.94 -18.39 9.72
CA ARG A 192 -8.54 -17.52 10.73
C ARG A 192 -7.64 -16.31 11.03
N ASP A 193 -6.34 -16.51 11.18
CA ASP A 193 -5.36 -15.43 11.42
C ASP A 193 -5.31 -14.45 10.22
N PHE A 194 -5.38 -14.97 9.00
CA PHE A 194 -5.38 -14.12 7.80
C PHE A 194 -6.69 -13.34 7.66
N ARG A 195 -7.84 -13.94 8.00
CA ARG A 195 -9.11 -13.21 8.06
C ARG A 195 -9.07 -12.11 9.11
N LEU A 196 -8.44 -12.34 10.25
CA LEU A 196 -8.23 -11.31 11.28
C LEU A 196 -7.43 -10.13 10.67
N TYR A 197 -6.34 -10.42 9.95
CA TYR A 197 -5.59 -9.39 9.23
C TYR A 197 -6.46 -8.64 8.21
N MET A 198 -7.28 -9.33 7.43
CA MET A 198 -8.20 -8.68 6.48
C MET A 198 -9.18 -7.74 7.17
N LEU A 199 -9.64 -8.08 8.38
CA LEU A 199 -10.62 -7.30 9.14
C LEU A 199 -10.00 -6.10 9.85
N VAL A 200 -8.87 -6.29 10.51
CA VAL A 200 -8.14 -5.22 11.21
C VAL A 200 -7.48 -4.29 10.20
N GLY A 201 -6.87 -4.86 9.15
CA GLY A 201 -6.06 -4.16 8.17
C GLY A 201 -4.62 -3.98 8.63
N GLY A 202 -3.85 -3.27 7.79
CA GLY A 202 -2.45 -2.93 8.02
C GLY A 202 -2.21 -1.49 8.46
N MET A 203 -3.26 -0.71 8.75
CA MET A 203 -3.09 0.64 9.27
C MET A 203 -2.60 0.60 10.72
N PRO A 204 -1.42 1.17 11.06
CA PRO A 204 -0.84 1.03 12.40
C PRO A 204 -1.79 1.44 13.54
N GLN A 205 -2.60 2.47 13.33
CA GLN A 205 -3.58 2.93 14.32
C GLN A 205 -4.68 1.88 14.57
N ALA A 206 -5.13 1.17 13.53
CA ALA A 206 -6.12 0.10 13.65
C ALA A 206 -5.51 -1.15 14.31
N VAL A 207 -4.27 -1.49 13.97
CA VAL A 207 -3.51 -2.59 14.59
C VAL A 207 -3.29 -2.30 16.08
N TYR A 208 -2.89 -1.07 16.42
CA TYR A 208 -2.74 -0.62 17.81
C TYR A 208 -4.06 -0.74 18.58
N ALA A 209 -5.16 -0.26 18.01
CA ALA A 209 -6.49 -0.37 18.64
C ALA A 209 -6.85 -1.82 18.91
N TYR A 210 -6.56 -2.74 17.96
CA TYR A 210 -6.81 -4.17 18.16
C TYR A 210 -5.98 -4.76 19.31
N ILE A 211 -4.66 -4.52 19.31
CA ILE A 211 -3.73 -5.08 20.30
C ILE A 211 -4.05 -4.60 21.72
N THR A 212 -4.38 -3.31 21.87
CA THR A 212 -4.60 -2.70 23.19
C THR A 212 -5.98 -2.96 23.76
N THR A 213 -7.01 -3.15 22.91
CA THR A 213 -8.40 -3.25 23.37
C THR A 213 -9.03 -4.61 23.11
N ASN A 214 -8.51 -5.39 22.17
CA ASN A 214 -9.14 -6.60 21.62
C ASN A 214 -10.62 -6.38 21.23
N ASN A 215 -10.96 -5.19 20.76
CA ASN A 215 -12.32 -4.75 20.47
C ASN A 215 -12.45 -4.23 19.05
N PHE A 216 -13.23 -4.89 18.21
CA PHE A 216 -13.44 -4.50 16.81
C PHE A 216 -14.17 -3.15 16.66
N MET A 217 -14.95 -2.71 17.62
CA MET A 217 -15.55 -1.36 17.56
C MET A 217 -14.48 -0.27 17.65
N ALA A 218 -13.45 -0.44 18.50
CA ALA A 218 -12.32 0.48 18.56
C ALA A 218 -11.50 0.45 17.29
N VAL A 219 -11.31 -0.72 16.68
CA VAL A 219 -10.66 -0.89 15.37
C VAL A 219 -11.44 -0.19 14.27
N ASP A 220 -12.76 -0.36 14.21
CA ASP A 220 -13.62 0.27 13.22
C ASP A 220 -13.60 1.80 13.36
N GLN A 221 -13.64 2.32 14.60
CA GLN A 221 -13.53 3.76 14.83
C GLN A 221 -12.20 4.32 14.31
N ALA A 222 -11.07 3.67 14.63
CA ALA A 222 -9.75 4.09 14.12
C ALA A 222 -9.70 4.10 12.58
N LYS A 223 -10.32 3.13 11.91
CA LYS A 223 -10.40 3.08 10.45
C LYS A 223 -11.31 4.16 9.87
N ARG A 224 -12.44 4.47 10.52
CA ARG A 224 -13.32 5.58 10.13
C ARG A 224 -12.62 6.93 10.21
N ASP A 225 -11.84 7.15 11.27
CA ASP A 225 -11.04 8.37 11.43
C ASP A 225 -10.01 8.51 10.30
N ILE A 226 -9.39 7.40 9.88
CA ILE A 226 -8.45 7.38 8.75
C ILE A 226 -9.17 7.66 7.42
N ILE A 227 -10.34 7.04 7.19
CA ILE A 227 -11.14 7.29 5.98
C ILE A 227 -11.56 8.77 5.91
N ALA A 228 -11.99 9.37 7.02
CA ALA A 228 -12.34 10.78 7.07
C ALA A 228 -11.16 11.69 6.68
N LEU A 229 -9.95 11.37 7.13
CA LEU A 229 -8.73 12.08 6.73
C LEU A 229 -8.41 11.91 5.23
N TYR A 230 -8.67 10.73 4.66
CA TYR A 230 -8.51 10.51 3.21
C TYR A 230 -9.54 11.32 2.42
N GLU A 231 -10.78 11.39 2.90
CA GLU A 231 -11.83 12.22 2.26
C GLU A 231 -11.45 13.72 2.24
N GLU A 232 -10.84 14.23 3.33
CA GLU A 232 -10.29 15.59 3.35
C GLU A 232 -9.15 15.77 2.34
N ASP A 233 -8.27 14.79 2.23
CA ASP A 233 -7.16 14.84 1.27
C ASP A 233 -7.64 14.72 -0.18
N PHE A 234 -8.71 13.96 -0.44
CA PHE A 234 -9.35 13.90 -1.76
C PHE A 234 -9.92 15.25 -2.20
N GLY A 235 -10.40 16.09 -1.26
CA GLY A 235 -10.79 17.47 -1.56
C GLY A 235 -9.64 18.34 -2.07
N LYS A 236 -8.38 17.99 -1.77
CA LYS A 236 -7.19 18.68 -2.31
C LYS A 236 -6.81 18.18 -3.72
N ILE A 237 -7.18 16.94 -4.07
CA ILE A 237 -7.01 16.38 -5.42
C ILE A 237 -8.06 16.98 -6.35
N ASP A 238 -9.30 17.02 -5.91
CA ASP A 238 -10.45 17.41 -6.74
C ASP A 238 -11.55 18.05 -5.91
N ASP A 239 -11.69 19.37 -6.05
CA ASP A 239 -12.68 20.18 -5.33
C ASP A 239 -14.13 19.81 -5.68
N SER A 240 -14.37 19.13 -6.79
CA SER A 240 -15.72 18.71 -7.22
C SER A 240 -16.23 17.46 -6.49
N GLY A 241 -15.39 16.83 -5.62
CA GLY A 241 -15.76 15.66 -4.85
C GLY A 241 -15.73 14.33 -5.61
N ARG A 242 -15.23 14.30 -6.86
CA ARG A 242 -15.15 13.09 -7.68
C ARG A 242 -14.22 12.04 -7.07
N ALA A 243 -13.06 12.44 -6.53
CA ALA A 243 -12.12 11.53 -5.89
C ALA A 243 -12.78 10.78 -4.73
N LYS A 244 -13.52 11.48 -3.87
CA LYS A 244 -14.29 10.87 -2.78
C LYS A 244 -15.36 9.91 -3.31
N ALA A 245 -16.14 10.32 -4.30
CA ALA A 245 -17.20 9.48 -4.89
C ALA A 245 -16.62 8.19 -5.51
N LEU A 246 -15.46 8.27 -6.18
CA LEU A 246 -14.76 7.11 -6.71
C LEU A 246 -14.30 6.18 -5.58
N TYR A 247 -13.71 6.71 -4.51
CA TYR A 247 -13.25 5.92 -3.37
C TYR A 247 -14.41 5.20 -2.66
N ASP A 248 -15.48 5.92 -2.35
CA ASP A 248 -16.68 5.40 -1.68
C ASP A 248 -17.37 4.29 -2.49
N ALA A 249 -17.30 4.35 -3.81
CA ALA A 249 -17.93 3.36 -4.68
C ALA A 249 -17.12 2.05 -4.83
N ILE A 250 -15.86 1.97 -4.39
CA ILE A 250 -15.00 0.79 -4.59
C ILE A 250 -15.67 -0.51 -4.14
N PRO A 251 -16.24 -0.65 -2.92
CA PRO A 251 -16.86 -1.89 -2.50
C PRO A 251 -18.04 -2.31 -3.37
N ALA A 252 -18.89 -1.35 -3.74
CA ALA A 252 -20.04 -1.59 -4.59
C ALA A 252 -19.65 -1.98 -6.04
N GLN A 253 -18.53 -1.45 -6.55
CA GLN A 253 -18.01 -1.80 -7.87
C GLN A 253 -17.46 -3.23 -7.90
N LEU A 254 -16.67 -3.61 -6.91
CA LEU A 254 -16.09 -4.94 -6.81
C LEU A 254 -17.16 -6.02 -6.53
N SER A 255 -18.16 -5.72 -5.69
CA SER A 255 -19.24 -6.66 -5.37
C SER A 255 -20.11 -7.06 -6.57
N ARG A 256 -20.13 -6.24 -7.62
CA ARG A 256 -20.90 -6.49 -8.84
C ARG A 256 -20.19 -7.40 -9.85
N ASN A 257 -18.97 -7.86 -9.56
CA ASN A 257 -18.12 -8.62 -10.50
C ASN A 257 -18.02 -7.94 -11.88
N ALA A 258 -17.91 -6.62 -11.91
CA ALA A 258 -17.79 -5.87 -13.14
C ALA A 258 -16.37 -6.00 -13.69
N MET A 259 -16.24 -6.28 -15.00
CA MET A 259 -14.93 -6.43 -15.68
C MET A 259 -14.05 -5.17 -15.64
N ARG A 260 -14.60 -4.04 -15.26
CA ARG A 260 -13.91 -2.77 -15.08
C ARG A 260 -14.66 -1.88 -14.11
N TYR A 261 -13.98 -0.89 -13.58
CA TYR A 261 -14.60 0.16 -12.79
C TYR A 261 -15.58 0.97 -13.65
N GLN A 262 -16.84 1.04 -13.24
CA GLN A 262 -17.91 1.72 -13.99
C GLN A 262 -18.07 3.15 -13.48
N VAL A 263 -17.29 4.07 -14.04
CA VAL A 263 -17.25 5.48 -13.63
C VAL A 263 -18.64 6.13 -13.60
N GLY A 264 -19.44 5.98 -14.64
CA GLY A 264 -20.80 6.55 -14.72
C GLY A 264 -21.80 6.00 -13.69
N LYS A 265 -21.41 4.95 -12.91
CA LYS A 265 -22.19 4.46 -11.77
C LYS A 265 -21.69 5.02 -10.42
N ALA A 266 -20.47 5.47 -10.38
CA ALA A 266 -19.90 6.14 -9.21
C ALA A 266 -20.20 7.65 -9.26
N ILE A 267 -20.15 8.22 -10.46
CA ILE A 267 -20.38 9.65 -10.71
C ILE A 267 -21.28 9.74 -11.94
N GLU A 268 -22.49 10.26 -11.76
CA GLU A 268 -23.49 10.35 -12.80
C GLU A 268 -22.97 11.16 -14.01
N GLU A 269 -23.22 10.66 -15.23
CA GLU A 269 -22.80 11.27 -16.51
C GLU A 269 -21.29 11.45 -16.75
N GLU A 270 -20.42 10.98 -15.84
CA GLU A 270 -18.97 11.11 -16.03
C GLU A 270 -18.37 10.02 -16.93
N ARG A 271 -17.32 10.39 -17.69
CA ARG A 271 -16.55 9.50 -18.56
C ARG A 271 -15.16 9.27 -18.01
N VAL A 272 -14.59 8.09 -18.27
CA VAL A 272 -13.25 7.70 -17.84
C VAL A 272 -12.21 8.74 -18.25
N SER A 273 -12.23 9.23 -19.49
CA SER A 273 -11.25 10.19 -20.00
C SER A 273 -11.18 11.51 -19.20
N ARG A 274 -12.27 11.92 -18.53
CA ARG A 274 -12.31 13.15 -17.74
C ARG A 274 -11.77 12.98 -16.33
N ILE A 275 -11.77 11.75 -15.81
CA ILE A 275 -11.40 11.48 -14.42
C ILE A 275 -10.05 10.79 -14.28
N MET A 276 -9.37 10.42 -15.39
CA MET A 276 -8.11 9.68 -15.32
C MET A 276 -7.02 10.43 -14.53
N ASN A 277 -6.98 11.75 -14.59
CA ASN A 277 -6.04 12.52 -13.77
C ASN A 277 -6.35 12.35 -12.28
N VAL A 278 -7.64 12.36 -11.89
CA VAL A 278 -8.07 12.12 -10.51
C VAL A 278 -7.69 10.71 -10.05
N VAL A 279 -7.95 9.70 -10.91
CA VAL A 279 -7.56 8.30 -10.62
C VAL A 279 -6.05 8.18 -10.43
N LYS A 280 -5.25 8.81 -11.31
CA LYS A 280 -3.78 8.79 -11.20
C LYS A 280 -3.28 9.49 -9.93
N GLU A 281 -3.88 10.60 -9.54
CA GLU A 281 -3.54 11.29 -8.30
C GLU A 281 -3.92 10.45 -7.07
N MET A 282 -5.05 9.74 -7.10
CA MET A 282 -5.43 8.80 -6.03
C MET A 282 -4.46 7.60 -5.97
N GLU A 283 -4.03 7.04 -7.11
CA GLU A 283 -3.03 5.98 -7.18
C GLU A 283 -1.67 6.47 -6.67
N ASP A 284 -1.22 7.62 -7.12
CA ASP A 284 0.02 8.27 -6.67
C ASP A 284 0.01 8.57 -5.18
N SER A 285 -1.16 8.88 -4.60
CA SER A 285 -1.31 9.08 -3.15
C SER A 285 -1.15 7.79 -2.35
N MET A 286 -1.13 6.63 -3.03
CA MET A 286 -1.11 5.30 -2.43
C MET A 286 -2.31 4.99 -1.53
N THR A 287 -3.42 5.72 -1.69
CA THR A 287 -4.69 5.44 -0.99
C THR A 287 -5.50 4.35 -1.68
N VAL A 288 -5.26 4.16 -2.97
CA VAL A 288 -5.86 3.11 -3.79
C VAL A 288 -4.80 2.34 -4.58
N ASN A 289 -5.12 1.11 -4.93
CA ASN A 289 -4.38 0.30 -5.88
C ASN A 289 -5.20 0.18 -7.17
N VAL A 290 -4.58 0.45 -8.31
CA VAL A 290 -5.25 0.38 -9.60
C VAL A 290 -4.67 -0.77 -10.42
N ALA A 291 -5.55 -1.68 -10.87
CA ALA A 291 -5.19 -2.71 -11.83
C ALA A 291 -5.67 -2.28 -13.22
N TYR A 292 -4.74 -2.15 -14.15
CA TYR A 292 -5.06 -1.78 -15.53
C TYR A 292 -5.23 -2.99 -16.42
N HIS A 293 -6.13 -2.88 -17.40
CA HIS A 293 -6.26 -3.92 -18.41
C HIS A 293 -5.02 -3.92 -19.32
N SER A 294 -4.49 -5.10 -19.60
CA SER A 294 -3.48 -5.28 -20.65
C SER A 294 -4.18 -5.84 -21.89
N ASP A 295 -4.16 -5.09 -23.00
CA ASP A 295 -4.88 -5.48 -24.22
C ASP A 295 -4.20 -6.67 -24.92
N ASP A 296 -2.87 -6.77 -24.82
CA ASP A 296 -2.11 -7.92 -25.34
C ASP A 296 -0.98 -8.36 -24.38
N PRO A 297 -1.24 -9.37 -23.54
CA PRO A 297 -0.22 -9.92 -22.66
C PRO A 297 1.04 -10.49 -23.35
N ASN A 298 1.00 -10.74 -24.68
CA ASN A 298 2.17 -11.24 -25.42
C ASN A 298 3.30 -10.20 -25.57
N THR A 299 2.95 -8.94 -25.75
CA THR A 299 3.91 -7.87 -26.03
C THR A 299 4.52 -7.24 -24.79
N GLY A 300 4.00 -7.54 -23.63
CA GLY A 300 4.40 -6.95 -22.35
C GLY A 300 3.27 -6.14 -21.73
N LEU A 301 3.00 -6.40 -20.45
CA LEU A 301 1.83 -5.86 -19.75
C LEU A 301 1.78 -4.34 -19.73
N ALA A 302 2.93 -3.69 -19.51
CA ALA A 302 3.02 -2.22 -19.46
C ALA A 302 2.91 -1.56 -20.84
N LEU A 303 3.34 -2.24 -21.90
CA LEU A 303 3.30 -1.70 -23.28
C LEU A 303 1.88 -1.66 -23.84
N THR A 304 1.04 -2.58 -23.38
CA THR A 304 -0.36 -2.73 -23.83
C THR A 304 -1.35 -2.34 -22.74
N LYS A 305 -0.89 -1.52 -21.79
CA LYS A 305 -1.72 -0.96 -20.72
C LYS A 305 -2.84 -0.10 -21.31
N ASN A 306 -4.06 -0.43 -20.99
CA ASN A 306 -5.24 0.33 -21.38
C ASN A 306 -5.77 1.12 -20.16
N GLU A 307 -5.58 2.43 -20.18
CA GLU A 307 -5.98 3.30 -19.06
C GLU A 307 -7.50 3.53 -18.98
N ASP A 308 -8.25 3.31 -20.07
CA ASP A 308 -9.70 3.43 -20.07
C ASP A 308 -10.41 2.22 -19.40
N TYR A 309 -9.63 1.15 -19.19
CA TYR A 309 -10.11 -0.07 -18.56
C TYR A 309 -9.29 -0.38 -17.34
N PHE A 310 -9.84 -0.15 -16.17
CA PHE A 310 -9.18 -0.40 -14.89
C PHE A 310 -10.13 -0.95 -13.84
N LYS A 311 -9.58 -1.58 -12.83
CA LYS A 311 -10.22 -1.90 -11.54
C LYS A 311 -9.51 -1.11 -10.44
N MET A 312 -10.25 -0.73 -9.42
CA MET A 312 -9.74 0.03 -8.29
C MET A 312 -10.01 -0.72 -6.99
N TYR A 313 -8.98 -0.80 -6.16
CA TYR A 313 -8.97 -1.42 -4.85
C TYR A 313 -8.53 -0.41 -3.81
N THR A 314 -8.96 -0.55 -2.56
CA THR A 314 -8.36 0.23 -1.47
C THR A 314 -6.94 -0.27 -1.19
N SER A 315 -6.05 0.61 -0.77
CA SER A 315 -4.68 0.22 -0.40
C SER A 315 -4.61 -0.64 0.87
N ASP A 316 -5.67 -0.64 1.68
CA ASP A 316 -5.79 -1.44 2.90
C ASP A 316 -7.14 -2.14 2.97
N THR A 317 -7.12 -3.46 3.19
CA THR A 317 -8.34 -4.27 3.21
C THR A 317 -9.18 -4.04 4.47
N GLY A 318 -8.57 -3.65 5.59
CA GLY A 318 -9.33 -3.23 6.77
C GLY A 318 -10.17 -1.97 6.52
N LEU A 319 -9.59 -0.98 5.82
CA LEU A 319 -10.34 0.21 5.37
C LEU A 319 -11.45 -0.19 4.39
N PHE A 320 -11.18 -1.13 3.47
CA PHE A 320 -12.19 -1.66 2.55
C PHE A 320 -13.41 -2.24 3.29
N VAL A 321 -13.18 -3.05 4.34
CA VAL A 321 -14.27 -3.64 5.14
C VAL A 321 -15.10 -2.54 5.82
N THR A 322 -14.46 -1.55 6.44
CA THR A 322 -15.18 -0.41 7.06
C THR A 322 -15.95 0.39 6.02
N LEU A 323 -15.39 0.62 4.84
CA LEU A 323 -16.04 1.34 3.75
C LEU A 323 -17.27 0.58 3.22
N ALA A 324 -17.19 -0.77 3.14
CA ALA A 324 -18.31 -1.62 2.71
C ALA A 324 -19.51 -1.60 3.68
N PHE A 325 -19.28 -1.27 4.95
CA PHE A 325 -20.31 -1.14 5.98
C PHE A 325 -20.49 0.31 6.47
N LYS A 326 -20.14 1.30 5.63
CA LYS A 326 -20.11 2.74 5.97
C LYS A 326 -21.48 3.27 6.43
N ASP A 327 -22.58 2.71 5.93
CA ASP A 327 -23.95 3.13 6.28
C ASP A 327 -24.31 2.88 7.75
N ASN A 328 -23.62 1.96 8.40
CA ASN A 328 -23.76 1.74 9.84
C ASN A 328 -22.87 2.76 10.58
N LYS A 329 -23.38 3.38 11.64
CA LYS A 329 -22.59 4.35 12.43
C LYS A 329 -21.31 3.73 13.02
N ILE A 330 -21.39 2.47 13.43
CA ILE A 330 -20.26 1.64 13.89
C ILE A 330 -20.57 0.21 13.48
N THR A 331 -19.61 -0.50 12.92
CA THR A 331 -19.75 -1.92 12.61
C THR A 331 -19.66 -2.73 13.90
N GLU A 332 -20.73 -3.41 14.25
CA GLU A 332 -20.81 -4.17 15.50
C GLU A 332 -19.83 -5.35 15.53
N ASN A 333 -19.32 -5.70 16.72
CA ASN A 333 -18.46 -6.86 16.93
C ASN A 333 -19.03 -8.15 16.34
N ILE A 334 -20.37 -8.32 16.38
CA ILE A 334 -21.06 -9.49 15.82
C ILE A 334 -20.82 -9.61 14.29
N ILE A 335 -20.78 -8.51 13.56
CA ILE A 335 -20.51 -8.52 12.12
C ILE A 335 -19.07 -8.98 11.87
N TYR A 336 -18.12 -8.43 12.65
CA TYR A 336 -16.71 -8.84 12.57
C TYR A 336 -16.53 -10.32 12.92
N ASP A 337 -17.18 -10.82 13.96
CA ASP A 337 -17.14 -12.24 14.33
C ASP A 337 -17.69 -13.16 13.24
N LYS A 338 -18.77 -12.74 12.56
CA LYS A 338 -19.33 -13.49 11.43
C LYS A 338 -18.38 -13.51 10.24
N LEU A 339 -17.72 -12.38 9.93
CA LEU A 339 -16.69 -12.30 8.89
C LEU A 339 -15.47 -13.17 9.22
N LEU A 340 -15.00 -13.11 10.46
CA LEU A 340 -13.86 -13.89 10.93
C LEU A 340 -14.11 -15.40 10.81
N ASN A 341 -15.32 -15.83 11.10
CA ASN A 341 -15.73 -17.24 11.08
C ASN A 341 -16.33 -17.71 9.74
N ASP A 342 -16.30 -16.87 8.69
CA ASP A 342 -16.88 -17.18 7.37
C ASP A 342 -18.40 -17.54 7.43
N LYS A 343 -19.11 -16.92 8.36
CA LYS A 343 -20.53 -17.18 8.61
C LYS A 343 -21.47 -16.10 8.08
N LEU A 344 -20.93 -15.06 7.44
CA LEU A 344 -21.78 -14.09 6.75
C LEU A 344 -22.30 -14.72 5.46
N SER A 345 -23.60 -14.59 5.21
CA SER A 345 -24.25 -15.08 4.00
C SER A 345 -23.86 -14.30 2.72
N THR A 346 -23.03 -13.28 2.85
CA THR A 346 -22.52 -12.44 1.77
C THR A 346 -21.36 -13.13 1.06
N ASN A 347 -21.36 -13.10 -0.27
CA ASN A 347 -20.20 -13.53 -1.05
C ASN A 347 -19.03 -12.57 -0.79
N LEU A 348 -18.00 -13.03 -0.08
CA LEU A 348 -16.81 -12.24 0.29
C LEU A 348 -15.72 -12.28 -0.78
N GLY A 349 -16.01 -12.78 -1.98
CA GLY A 349 -15.03 -12.88 -3.09
C GLY A 349 -14.29 -11.57 -3.33
N TYR A 350 -15.01 -10.47 -3.35
CA TYR A 350 -14.46 -9.14 -3.58
C TYR A 350 -13.51 -8.64 -2.47
N VAL A 351 -13.67 -9.10 -1.22
CA VAL A 351 -12.72 -8.79 -0.12
C VAL A 351 -11.41 -9.52 -0.33
N TYR A 352 -11.48 -10.79 -0.79
CA TYR A 352 -10.27 -11.55 -1.15
C TYR A 352 -9.55 -10.95 -2.35
N GLU A 353 -10.28 -10.47 -3.36
CA GLU A 353 -9.68 -9.78 -4.51
C GLU A 353 -8.95 -8.50 -4.06
N ASN A 354 -9.54 -7.71 -3.16
CA ASN A 354 -8.90 -6.52 -2.61
C ASN A 354 -7.61 -6.84 -1.82
N VAL A 355 -7.63 -7.85 -0.95
CA VAL A 355 -6.42 -8.19 -0.17
C VAL A 355 -5.30 -8.73 -1.06
N ILE A 356 -5.62 -9.44 -2.13
CA ILE A 356 -4.62 -9.92 -3.09
C ILE A 356 -4.02 -8.73 -3.85
N ALA A 357 -4.82 -7.76 -4.28
CA ALA A 357 -4.32 -6.51 -4.88
C ALA A 357 -3.35 -5.79 -3.92
N GLN A 358 -3.74 -5.65 -2.65
CA GLN A 358 -2.89 -5.07 -1.60
C GLN A 358 -1.57 -5.83 -1.44
N VAL A 359 -1.61 -7.15 -1.32
CA VAL A 359 -0.41 -7.99 -1.14
C VAL A 359 0.52 -7.90 -2.35
N LEU A 360 -0.02 -8.02 -3.56
CA LEU A 360 0.79 -7.93 -4.79
C LEU A 360 1.43 -6.55 -4.92
N ARG A 361 0.71 -5.47 -4.58
CA ARG A 361 1.26 -4.11 -4.62
C ARG A 361 2.36 -3.91 -3.58
N ALA A 362 2.16 -4.39 -2.37
CA ALA A 362 3.16 -4.31 -1.29
C ALA A 362 4.46 -5.08 -1.61
N THR A 363 4.40 -6.11 -2.48
CA THR A 363 5.60 -6.80 -3.01
C THR A 363 6.23 -6.10 -4.21
N GLY A 364 5.80 -4.87 -4.54
CA GLY A 364 6.38 -4.06 -5.62
C GLY A 364 5.85 -4.39 -7.02
N LYS A 365 4.78 -5.18 -7.14
CA LYS A 365 4.21 -5.54 -8.45
C LYS A 365 3.23 -4.48 -8.93
N ASN A 366 3.30 -4.12 -10.21
CA ASN A 366 2.23 -3.41 -10.89
C ASN A 366 1.08 -4.38 -11.16
N LEU A 367 -0.14 -3.90 -10.96
CA LEU A 367 -1.34 -4.71 -11.11
C LEU A 367 -1.89 -4.60 -12.53
N PHE A 368 -2.05 -5.76 -13.17
CA PHE A 368 -2.70 -5.89 -14.46
C PHE A 368 -3.76 -6.98 -14.40
N TYR A 369 -4.80 -6.86 -15.21
CA TYR A 369 -5.79 -7.89 -15.46
C TYR A 369 -6.03 -8.06 -16.96
N HIS A 370 -6.73 -9.12 -17.38
CA HIS A 370 -7.03 -9.35 -18.78
C HIS A 370 -8.39 -9.99 -18.96
N THR A 371 -9.02 -9.70 -20.10
CA THR A 371 -10.32 -10.29 -20.49
C THR A 371 -10.24 -10.92 -21.88
N ILE A 372 -10.88 -12.07 -22.04
CA ILE A 372 -10.95 -12.79 -23.32
C ILE A 372 -12.43 -12.93 -23.71
N PRO A 373 -12.85 -12.48 -24.89
CA PRO A 373 -14.24 -12.65 -25.34
C PRO A 373 -14.56 -14.14 -25.53
N TYR A 374 -15.79 -14.54 -25.20
CA TYR A 374 -16.32 -15.85 -25.58
C TYR A 374 -16.46 -15.92 -27.09
N ALA A 375 -16.30 -17.12 -27.66
CA ALA A 375 -16.49 -17.35 -29.10
C ALA A 375 -17.92 -16.99 -29.58
N GLU A 376 -18.90 -17.14 -28.71
CA GLU A 376 -20.33 -16.90 -29.00
C GLU A 376 -20.87 -15.80 -28.06
N GLY A 377 -20.71 -14.51 -28.40
CA GLY A 377 -21.52 -13.48 -27.77
C GLY A 377 -20.87 -12.48 -26.84
N LYS A 378 -21.68 -11.87 -25.98
CA LYS A 378 -21.34 -10.67 -25.16
C LYS A 378 -20.64 -10.99 -23.83
N LYS A 379 -20.21 -12.23 -23.59
CA LYS A 379 -19.56 -12.64 -22.35
C LYS A 379 -18.04 -12.70 -22.52
N TYR A 380 -17.32 -12.55 -21.40
CA TYR A 380 -15.87 -12.60 -21.36
C TYR A 380 -15.41 -13.55 -20.26
N TYR A 381 -14.27 -14.21 -20.49
CA TYR A 381 -13.44 -14.79 -19.46
C TYR A 381 -12.57 -13.69 -18.87
N GLU A 382 -12.45 -13.61 -17.57
CA GLU A 382 -11.63 -12.63 -16.88
C GLU A 382 -10.55 -13.34 -16.06
N ILE A 383 -9.33 -12.81 -16.10
CA ILE A 383 -8.22 -13.16 -15.22
C ILE A 383 -8.04 -12.00 -14.26
N ASP A 384 -8.21 -12.25 -12.98
CA ASP A 384 -8.24 -11.22 -11.94
C ASP A 384 -6.94 -10.43 -11.85
N PHE A 385 -5.78 -11.14 -11.94
CA PHE A 385 -4.47 -10.50 -12.05
C PHE A 385 -3.56 -11.24 -13.02
N VAL A 386 -2.70 -10.47 -13.69
CA VAL A 386 -1.59 -10.99 -14.49
C VAL A 386 -0.32 -10.31 -14.00
N ILE A 387 0.65 -11.08 -13.55
CA ILE A 387 1.93 -10.56 -13.06
C ILE A 387 3.07 -10.90 -14.02
N PRO A 388 4.05 -10.00 -14.18
CA PRO A 388 5.29 -10.36 -14.86
C PRO A 388 6.05 -11.39 -14.01
N ASP A 389 6.60 -12.39 -14.66
CA ASP A 389 7.36 -13.48 -14.03
C ASP A 389 8.61 -13.78 -14.89
N ARG A 390 9.74 -13.16 -14.52
CA ARG A 390 10.97 -13.15 -15.30
C ARG A 390 10.73 -12.60 -16.71
N HIS A 391 10.89 -13.42 -17.76
CA HIS A 391 10.64 -13.06 -19.17
C HIS A 391 9.25 -13.49 -19.68
N LYS A 392 8.42 -14.03 -18.79
CA LYS A 392 7.06 -14.50 -19.05
C LYS A 392 6.04 -13.81 -18.16
N ILE A 393 4.82 -14.35 -18.13
CA ILE A 393 3.74 -13.89 -17.29
C ILE A 393 3.13 -15.05 -16.50
N SER A 394 2.54 -14.73 -15.36
CA SER A 394 1.80 -15.70 -14.56
C SER A 394 0.39 -15.14 -14.28
N PRO A 395 -0.67 -15.77 -14.84
CA PRO A 395 -2.05 -15.41 -14.53
C PRO A 395 -2.43 -15.88 -13.12
N ILE A 396 -3.25 -15.09 -12.45
CA ILE A 396 -3.79 -15.35 -11.11
C ILE A 396 -5.32 -15.24 -11.19
N GLU A 397 -6.01 -16.31 -10.85
CA GLU A 397 -7.46 -16.34 -10.63
C GLU A 397 -7.74 -16.45 -9.12
N VAL A 398 -8.68 -15.66 -8.61
CA VAL A 398 -9.04 -15.60 -7.18
C VAL A 398 -10.39 -16.27 -6.96
N LYS A 399 -10.44 -17.25 -6.07
CA LYS A 399 -11.67 -17.99 -5.75
C LYS A 399 -11.89 -18.11 -4.23
N SER A 400 -12.88 -17.42 -3.71
CA SER A 400 -13.35 -17.64 -2.33
C SER A 400 -14.14 -18.95 -2.17
N SER A 401 -14.83 -19.35 -3.26
CA SER A 401 -15.61 -20.59 -3.36
C SER A 401 -15.64 -21.08 -4.82
N GLY A 402 -16.20 -22.26 -5.07
CA GLY A 402 -16.37 -22.77 -6.44
C GLY A 402 -15.08 -23.04 -7.22
N TYR A 403 -13.96 -23.26 -6.55
CA TYR A 403 -12.60 -23.36 -7.10
C TYR A 403 -12.37 -24.54 -8.07
N LYS A 404 -13.33 -25.46 -8.24
CA LYS A 404 -13.29 -26.54 -9.23
C LYS A 404 -13.53 -26.02 -10.66
N ALA A 405 -14.12 -24.84 -10.81
CA ALA A 405 -14.41 -24.23 -12.10
C ALA A 405 -13.40 -23.07 -12.32
N HIS A 406 -12.42 -23.28 -13.19
CA HIS A 406 -11.35 -22.33 -13.52
C HIS A 406 -11.23 -22.10 -15.04
N LYS A 407 -12.39 -22.03 -15.71
CA LYS A 407 -12.47 -21.89 -17.18
C LYS A 407 -11.73 -20.65 -17.71
N SER A 408 -11.75 -19.52 -16.96
CA SER A 408 -11.04 -18.32 -17.37
C SER A 408 -9.54 -18.56 -17.44
N LEU A 409 -8.98 -19.19 -16.38
CA LEU A 409 -7.57 -19.53 -16.31
C LEU A 409 -7.16 -20.51 -17.43
N ASP A 410 -7.99 -21.52 -17.70
CA ASP A 410 -7.73 -22.48 -18.76
C ASP A 410 -7.72 -21.83 -20.15
N GLN A 411 -8.71 -20.97 -20.45
CA GLN A 411 -8.78 -20.26 -21.73
C GLN A 411 -7.61 -19.29 -21.91
N PHE A 412 -7.24 -18.57 -20.85
CA PHE A 412 -6.07 -17.70 -20.90
C PHE A 412 -4.79 -18.48 -21.17
N CYS A 413 -4.57 -19.57 -20.45
CA CYS A 413 -3.39 -20.40 -20.61
C CYS A 413 -3.33 -21.12 -21.96
N ALA A 414 -4.46 -21.50 -22.53
CA ALA A 414 -4.51 -22.06 -23.87
C ALA A 414 -4.17 -21.01 -24.95
N LYS A 415 -4.68 -19.77 -24.82
CA LYS A 415 -4.44 -18.68 -25.77
C LYS A 415 -2.99 -18.18 -25.74
N TYR A 416 -2.38 -18.11 -24.55
CA TYR A 416 -1.07 -17.51 -24.33
C TYR A 416 -0.01 -18.53 -23.88
N SER A 417 -0.14 -19.79 -24.29
CA SER A 417 0.65 -20.94 -23.77
C SER A 417 2.15 -20.70 -23.71
N ASP A 418 2.73 -20.09 -24.74
CA ASP A 418 4.18 -19.87 -24.85
C ASP A 418 4.72 -18.78 -23.90
N ARG A 419 3.81 -17.95 -23.39
CA ARG A 419 4.11 -16.84 -22.48
C ARG A 419 3.92 -17.18 -21.00
N ILE A 420 3.29 -18.32 -20.70
CA ILE A 420 2.97 -18.69 -19.31
C ILE A 420 4.21 -19.28 -18.62
N MET A 421 4.52 -18.72 -17.42
CA MET A 421 5.51 -19.30 -16.51
C MET A 421 4.85 -20.21 -15.49
N ASN A 422 3.93 -19.67 -14.71
CA ASN A 422 3.16 -20.38 -13.71
C ASN A 422 1.66 -20.09 -13.89
N ARG A 423 0.82 -20.95 -13.34
CA ARG A 423 -0.65 -20.82 -13.35
C ARG A 423 -1.12 -20.84 -11.92
N TYR A 424 -1.61 -19.71 -11.39
CA TYR A 424 -2.00 -19.61 -10.00
C TYR A 424 -3.52 -19.51 -9.85
N LEU A 425 -4.06 -20.33 -8.95
CA LEU A 425 -5.40 -20.18 -8.44
C LEU A 425 -5.31 -19.92 -6.93
N ILE A 426 -5.59 -18.67 -6.53
CA ILE A 426 -5.59 -18.26 -5.13
C ILE A 426 -6.94 -18.59 -4.51
N TYR A 427 -6.93 -19.31 -3.38
CA TYR A 427 -8.18 -19.80 -2.79
C TYR A 427 -8.12 -19.96 -1.27
N THR A 428 -9.22 -20.45 -0.71
CA THR A 428 -9.42 -20.56 0.75
C THR A 428 -9.13 -21.97 1.30
N LYS A 429 -8.47 -22.85 0.54
CA LYS A 429 -8.07 -24.19 0.97
C LYS A 429 -6.56 -24.32 1.03
N ASP A 430 -6.08 -25.46 1.55
CA ASP A 430 -4.65 -25.73 1.69
C ASP A 430 -3.95 -25.87 0.34
N TYR A 431 -2.63 -25.70 0.33
CA TYR A 431 -1.81 -25.77 -0.88
C TYR A 431 -1.98 -27.12 -1.59
N LYS A 432 -2.14 -27.08 -2.90
CA LYS A 432 -2.04 -28.25 -3.75
C LYS A 432 -1.52 -27.89 -5.15
N ARG A 433 -1.05 -28.87 -5.89
CA ARG A 433 -0.72 -28.74 -7.31
C ARG A 433 -1.47 -29.81 -8.09
N GLU A 434 -2.21 -29.43 -9.12
CA GLU A 434 -3.03 -30.31 -9.91
C GLU A 434 -3.14 -29.78 -11.35
N ASN A 435 -2.96 -30.65 -12.36
CA ASN A 435 -3.09 -30.33 -13.79
C ASN A 435 -2.27 -29.09 -14.23
N GLY A 436 -1.07 -28.91 -13.64
CA GLY A 436 -0.19 -27.76 -13.94
C GLY A 436 -0.63 -26.43 -13.33
N ILE A 437 -1.69 -26.43 -12.51
CA ILE A 437 -2.15 -25.27 -11.74
C ILE A 437 -1.62 -25.39 -10.32
N GLU A 438 -1.07 -24.30 -9.79
CA GLU A 438 -0.74 -24.15 -8.37
C GLU A 438 -1.92 -23.50 -7.64
N TYR A 439 -2.56 -24.26 -6.78
CA TYR A 439 -3.62 -23.80 -5.89
C TYR A 439 -2.96 -23.28 -4.61
N VAL A 440 -2.92 -21.99 -4.46
CA VAL A 440 -2.18 -21.30 -3.40
C VAL A 440 -3.17 -20.76 -2.36
N PRO A 441 -3.01 -21.10 -1.08
CA PRO A 441 -3.79 -20.46 -0.01
C PRO A 441 -3.59 -18.95 -0.01
N VAL A 442 -4.66 -18.20 0.22
CA VAL A 442 -4.62 -16.73 0.17
C VAL A 442 -3.52 -16.11 1.05
N TYR A 443 -3.23 -16.70 2.21
CA TYR A 443 -2.18 -16.23 3.12
C TYR A 443 -0.75 -16.49 2.62
N MET A 444 -0.57 -17.24 1.53
CA MET A 444 0.73 -17.48 0.86
C MET A 444 0.94 -16.58 -0.38
N THR A 445 -0.04 -15.76 -0.78
CA THR A 445 0.07 -14.88 -1.96
C THR A 445 1.28 -13.96 -1.90
N MET A 446 1.74 -13.60 -0.71
CA MET A 446 2.91 -12.77 -0.48
C MET A 446 4.25 -13.36 -0.98
N PHE A 447 4.26 -14.63 -1.35
CA PHE A 447 5.45 -15.33 -1.87
C PHE A 447 5.48 -15.46 -3.40
N LEU A 448 4.46 -14.96 -4.10
CA LEU A 448 4.38 -14.99 -5.57
C LEU A 448 5.34 -14.02 -6.25
#